data_79939f7259479936f52ccda147b88597
#
_entry.id   79939f7259479936f52ccda147b88597
#
_cell.length_a   1.000
_cell.length_b   1.000
_cell.length_c   1.000
_cell.angle_alpha   90.00
_cell.angle_beta   90.00
_cell.angle_gamma   90.00
#
_symmetry.space_group_name_H-M   'P 1'
#
loop_
_entity.id
_entity.type
_entity.pdbx_description
1 polymer ?
#
loop_
_entity_poly.entity_id
_entity_poly.type
_entity_poly.pdbx_seq_one_letter_code
_entity_poly.pdbx_strand_id
1 'polypeptide(L)'
;MKRTRELGSLDAGKRTLAELGDDWWRLHAEPNLAARTLTVYASLWDVHILPRLGALPLRELRPETCHAFAADLAAAGVGPAARRKALALLSSVLEHAVEWGQIASNPAARVRKPSARRVRVVRPPAPAAVEAMRSSLIASQRLRDATLVSVLAYAGLRPGEALALRWEDVGQRTLLIEPAVAAGEIQSTKTGQRRSVRLLSPLRSDLAAWRLASGRPPVGDLLFARTDGRPFTETDWRHWRRRVFEPVAQTAGLSNARPYDLRHAYVSLLMREGASIVEVARQAGHSPTMTLDTYGHVFAELERAEKVSAEAEIRRARDELVPVSYLEEGLVEDGRAETPANKQAQHRTRTDDPFLTMEVLYQLS
;
A
#
# COMPACT_ATOMS: atom_id res chain seq x y z
N MET A 1 20.47 30.36 42.92
CA MET A 1 19.85 29.41 41.98
C MET A 1 18.74 30.00 41.08
N LYS A 2 17.83 30.86 41.54
CA LYS A 2 16.80 31.50 40.66
C LYS A 2 17.43 32.38 39.55
N ARG A 3 18.41 33.22 39.87
CA ARG A 3 19.05 34.16 38.92
C ARG A 3 19.79 33.48 37.76
N THR A 4 20.37 32.29 37.95
CA THR A 4 21.08 31.52 36.92
C THR A 4 20.09 30.85 35.94
N ARG A 5 18.91 30.46 36.43
CA ARG A 5 17.80 29.93 35.56
C ARG A 5 17.19 31.03 34.70
N GLU A 6 17.07 32.26 35.21
CA GLU A 6 16.53 33.40 34.45
C GLU A 6 17.49 33.88 33.34
N LEU A 7 18.82 33.87 33.62
CA LEU A 7 19.82 34.24 32.60
C LEU A 7 19.94 33.20 31.47
N GLY A 8 19.86 31.91 31.78
CA GLY A 8 19.79 30.86 30.76
C GLY A 8 18.52 30.92 29.88
N SER A 9 17.40 31.33 30.45
CA SER A 9 16.12 31.55 29.74
C SER A 9 16.16 32.76 28.80
N LEU A 10 16.88 33.86 29.18
CA LEU A 10 17.02 35.08 28.37
C LEU A 10 17.90 34.88 27.13
N ASP A 11 18.94 34.06 27.19
CA ASP A 11 19.79 33.72 26.04
C ASP A 11 19.12 32.66 25.12
N ALA A 12 18.40 31.72 25.71
CA ALA A 12 17.62 30.74 24.93
C ALA A 12 16.59 31.39 23.98
N GLY A 13 15.96 32.49 24.40
CA GLY A 13 14.98 33.21 23.58
C GLY A 13 15.55 34.03 22.43
N LYS A 14 16.87 34.24 22.36
CA LYS A 14 17.56 34.91 21.24
C LYS A 14 17.85 33.94 20.10
N ARG A 15 17.88 32.65 20.39
CA ARG A 15 18.14 31.59 19.45
C ARG A 15 17.09 31.59 18.33
N THR A 16 17.50 31.38 17.11
CA THR A 16 16.60 31.35 15.95
C THR A 16 15.87 29.99 15.82
N LEU A 17 14.77 29.97 15.06
CA LEU A 17 14.09 28.72 14.75
C LEU A 17 14.97 27.80 13.89
N ALA A 18 15.83 28.32 13.02
CA ALA A 18 16.78 27.53 12.24
C ALA A 18 17.74 26.76 13.17
N GLU A 19 18.38 27.44 14.11
CA GLU A 19 19.30 26.81 15.07
C GLU A 19 18.61 25.78 15.98
N LEU A 20 17.36 26.04 16.37
CA LEU A 20 16.54 25.05 17.07
C LEU A 20 16.27 23.84 16.19
N GLY A 21 15.95 24.08 14.91
CA GLY A 21 15.73 23.03 13.92
C GLY A 21 16.93 22.11 13.77
N ASP A 22 18.14 22.66 13.65
CA ASP A 22 19.39 21.87 13.52
C ASP A 22 19.56 20.91 14.71
N ASP A 23 19.31 21.37 15.94
CA ASP A 23 19.37 20.52 17.11
C ASP A 23 18.23 19.50 17.15
N TRP A 24 17.03 19.90 16.74
CA TRP A 24 15.89 18.99 16.68
C TRP A 24 16.13 17.86 15.67
N TRP A 25 16.73 18.18 14.50
CA TRP A 25 17.13 17.17 13.52
C TRP A 25 18.11 16.18 14.11
N ARG A 26 19.21 16.69 14.66
CA ARG A 26 20.32 15.89 15.19
C ARG A 26 19.92 15.06 16.41
N LEU A 27 19.19 15.65 17.36
CA LEU A 27 18.91 15.03 18.66
C LEU A 27 17.62 14.21 18.70
N HIS A 28 16.65 14.55 17.84
CA HIS A 28 15.34 13.89 17.87
C HIS A 28 14.99 13.21 16.54
N ALA A 29 15.04 13.92 15.42
CA ALA A 29 14.50 13.40 14.18
C ALA A 29 15.32 12.22 13.64
N GLU A 30 16.62 12.40 13.43
CA GLU A 30 17.50 11.38 12.86
C GLU A 30 17.54 10.08 13.69
N PRO A 31 17.64 10.12 15.03
CA PRO A 31 17.66 8.89 15.82
C PRO A 31 16.32 8.16 15.91
N ASN A 32 15.19 8.87 15.78
CA ASN A 32 13.89 8.33 16.17
C ASN A 32 12.90 8.16 15.00
N LEU A 33 13.13 8.80 13.86
CA LEU A 33 12.16 8.81 12.77
C LEU A 33 12.60 7.93 11.59
N ALA A 34 11.63 7.27 10.99
CA ALA A 34 11.87 6.47 9.77
C ALA A 34 12.38 7.37 8.62
N ALA A 35 13.30 6.86 7.78
CA ALA A 35 13.92 7.56 6.66
C ALA A 35 12.90 8.28 5.75
N ARG A 36 11.76 7.64 5.46
CA ARG A 36 10.68 8.27 4.68
C ARG A 36 10.04 9.48 5.38
N THR A 37 9.93 9.45 6.70
CA THR A 37 9.42 10.58 7.49
C THR A 37 10.41 11.72 7.45
N LEU A 38 11.71 11.42 7.62
CA LEU A 38 12.80 12.40 7.51
C LEU A 38 12.76 13.10 6.15
N THR A 39 12.68 12.36 5.04
CA THR A 39 12.60 12.95 3.69
C THR A 39 11.39 13.89 3.54
N VAL A 40 10.22 13.50 4.05
CA VAL A 40 9.01 14.36 3.98
C VAL A 40 9.17 15.59 4.87
N TYR A 41 9.73 15.43 6.07
CA TYR A 41 9.93 16.53 7.00
C TYR A 41 10.99 17.51 6.50
N ALA A 42 12.10 17.01 5.94
CA ALA A 42 13.11 17.86 5.30
C ALA A 42 12.50 18.73 4.21
N SER A 43 11.74 18.13 3.29
CA SER A 43 11.06 18.88 2.23
C SER A 43 10.10 19.95 2.78
N LEU A 44 9.34 19.64 3.83
CA LEU A 44 8.43 20.61 4.44
C LEU A 44 9.17 21.71 5.18
N TRP A 45 10.26 21.37 5.83
CA TRP A 45 11.13 22.29 6.55
C TRP A 45 11.80 23.27 5.58
N ASP A 46 12.52 22.76 4.58
CA ASP A 46 13.32 23.55 3.65
C ASP A 46 12.47 24.41 2.72
N VAL A 47 11.32 23.89 2.26
CA VAL A 47 10.48 24.61 1.29
C VAL A 47 9.50 25.58 1.98
N HIS A 48 9.01 25.24 3.16
CA HIS A 48 7.91 26.00 3.75
C HIS A 48 8.26 26.72 5.05
N ILE A 49 8.94 26.05 5.99
CA ILE A 49 9.17 26.61 7.35
C ILE A 49 10.40 27.49 7.37
N LEU A 50 11.55 26.96 6.99
CA LEU A 50 12.84 27.63 7.08
C LEU A 50 12.86 29.00 6.35
N PRO A 51 12.35 29.13 5.11
CA PRO A 51 12.39 30.40 4.40
C PRO A 51 11.51 31.50 5.01
N ARG A 52 10.50 31.14 5.80
CA ARG A 52 9.53 32.09 6.37
C ARG A 52 9.77 32.42 7.84
N LEU A 53 10.22 31.43 8.58
CA LEU A 53 10.34 31.54 10.04
C LEU A 53 11.76 31.28 10.57
N GLY A 54 12.65 30.70 9.76
CA GLY A 54 13.97 30.21 10.20
C GLY A 54 14.83 31.28 10.86
N ALA A 55 14.84 32.49 10.35
CA ALA A 55 15.62 33.60 10.88
C ALA A 55 15.02 34.25 12.13
N LEU A 56 13.78 33.93 12.49
CA LEU A 56 13.11 34.55 13.63
C LEU A 56 13.65 34.00 14.97
N PRO A 57 14.00 34.86 15.93
CA PRO A 57 14.28 34.45 17.29
C PRO A 57 13.06 33.76 17.93
N LEU A 58 13.30 32.72 18.75
CA LEU A 58 12.22 31.96 19.39
C LEU A 58 11.26 32.81 20.21
N ARG A 59 11.76 33.90 20.83
CA ARG A 59 10.93 34.86 21.56
C ARG A 59 9.96 35.67 20.68
N GLU A 60 10.21 35.73 19.39
CA GLU A 60 9.35 36.44 18.40
C GLU A 60 8.33 35.50 17.74
N LEU A 61 8.47 34.20 17.94
CA LEU A 61 7.49 33.21 17.53
C LEU A 61 6.30 33.21 18.48
N ARG A 62 5.37 34.13 18.22
CA ARG A 62 4.12 34.27 18.96
C ARG A 62 3.00 33.49 18.27
N PRO A 63 1.87 33.24 18.93
CA PRO A 63 0.70 32.62 18.29
C PRO A 63 0.28 33.34 16.99
N GLU A 64 0.34 34.68 16.98
CA GLU A 64 0.01 35.50 15.80
C GLU A 64 0.95 35.19 14.63
N THR A 65 2.27 35.06 14.89
CA THR A 65 3.28 34.69 13.88
C THR A 65 2.97 33.32 13.27
N CYS A 66 2.57 32.35 14.11
CA CYS A 66 2.19 31.01 13.64
C CYS A 66 0.87 31.01 12.85
N HIS A 67 -0.08 31.87 13.21
CA HIS A 67 -1.31 32.08 12.45
C HIS A 67 -1.04 32.74 11.08
N ALA A 68 -0.17 33.78 11.05
CA ALA A 68 0.27 34.42 9.82
C ALA A 68 0.95 33.40 8.88
N PHE A 69 1.85 32.59 9.41
CA PHE A 69 2.48 31.49 8.63
C PHE A 69 1.44 30.54 8.00
N ALA A 70 0.41 30.16 8.76
CA ALA A 70 -0.66 29.31 8.24
C ALA A 70 -1.46 29.99 7.11
N ALA A 71 -1.68 31.29 7.20
CA ALA A 71 -2.35 32.10 6.18
C ALA A 71 -1.46 32.27 4.92
N ASP A 72 -0.17 32.52 5.10
CA ASP A 72 0.81 32.65 4.00
C ASP A 72 0.92 31.37 3.18
N LEU A 73 0.93 30.22 3.85
CA LEU A 73 0.91 28.90 3.15
C LEU A 73 -0.37 28.73 2.33
N ALA A 74 -1.49 29.25 2.81
CA ALA A 74 -2.76 29.19 2.09
C ALA A 74 -2.75 30.13 0.87
N ALA A 75 -2.28 31.35 1.04
CA ALA A 75 -2.14 32.35 -0.02
C ALA A 75 -1.15 31.90 -1.11
N ALA A 76 -0.08 31.20 -0.72
CA ALA A 76 0.88 30.58 -1.65
C ALA A 76 0.35 29.33 -2.37
N GLY A 77 -0.93 28.98 -2.22
CA GLY A 77 -1.54 27.83 -2.90
C GLY A 77 -1.09 26.45 -2.38
N VAL A 78 -0.44 26.39 -1.22
CA VAL A 78 -0.03 25.11 -0.63
C VAL A 78 -1.27 24.29 -0.27
N GLY A 79 -1.33 23.04 -0.76
CA GLY A 79 -2.48 22.17 -0.56
C GLY A 79 -2.77 21.85 0.93
N PRO A 80 -4.04 21.60 1.32
CA PRO A 80 -4.44 21.42 2.74
C PRO A 80 -3.64 20.34 3.48
N ALA A 81 -3.30 19.25 2.81
CA ALA A 81 -2.53 18.15 3.42
C ALA A 81 -1.08 18.55 3.73
N ALA A 82 -0.43 19.31 2.84
CA ALA A 82 0.92 19.81 3.06
C ALA A 82 0.93 20.87 4.17
N ARG A 83 -0.02 21.82 4.14
CA ARG A 83 -0.19 22.82 5.21
C ARG A 83 -0.38 22.17 6.57
N ARG A 84 -1.25 21.15 6.67
CA ARG A 84 -1.47 20.41 7.91
C ARG A 84 -0.19 19.77 8.43
N LYS A 85 0.61 19.16 7.54
CA LYS A 85 1.87 18.52 7.91
C LYS A 85 2.93 19.54 8.31
N ALA A 86 3.06 20.66 7.60
CA ALA A 86 4.00 21.72 7.93
C ALA A 86 3.70 22.32 9.31
N LEU A 87 2.42 22.62 9.60
CA LEU A 87 2.01 23.11 10.92
C LEU A 87 2.20 22.08 12.04
N ALA A 88 2.03 20.78 11.74
CA ALA A 88 2.29 19.72 12.70
C ALA A 88 3.79 19.58 12.98
N LEU A 89 4.65 19.68 11.96
CA LEU A 89 6.10 19.67 12.10
C LEU A 89 6.58 20.88 12.92
N LEU A 90 6.14 22.09 12.56
CA LEU A 90 6.49 23.30 13.33
C LEU A 90 6.08 23.16 14.80
N SER A 91 4.85 22.68 15.05
CA SER A 91 4.38 22.46 16.43
C SER A 91 5.21 21.41 17.15
N SER A 92 5.68 20.34 16.49
CA SER A 92 6.54 19.32 17.08
C SER A 92 7.92 19.87 17.44
N VAL A 93 8.54 20.65 16.56
CA VAL A 93 9.84 21.30 16.82
C VAL A 93 9.74 22.26 18.01
N LEU A 94 8.68 23.07 18.05
CA LEU A 94 8.45 24.03 19.14
C LEU A 94 8.08 23.34 20.46
N GLU A 95 7.49 22.15 20.45
CA GLU A 95 7.25 21.37 21.67
C GLU A 95 8.57 20.94 22.31
N HIS A 96 9.53 20.48 21.51
CA HIS A 96 10.88 20.17 22.02
C HIS A 96 11.60 21.42 22.57
N ALA A 97 11.33 22.62 22.00
CA ALA A 97 11.85 23.84 22.59
C ALA A 97 11.28 24.10 24.00
N VAL A 98 10.02 23.71 24.25
CA VAL A 98 9.43 23.75 25.59
C VAL A 98 10.08 22.71 26.51
N GLU A 99 10.19 21.46 26.03
CA GLU A 99 10.85 20.37 26.78
C GLU A 99 12.29 20.70 27.13
N TRP A 100 13.03 21.37 26.26
CA TRP A 100 14.41 21.81 26.47
C TRP A 100 14.54 23.12 27.25
N GLY A 101 13.40 23.69 27.71
CA GLY A 101 13.36 24.91 28.54
C GLY A 101 13.74 26.18 27.79
N GLN A 102 13.70 26.21 26.45
CA GLN A 102 14.06 27.36 25.64
C GLN A 102 12.89 28.36 25.48
N ILE A 103 11.66 27.90 25.54
CA ILE A 103 10.44 28.71 25.54
C ILE A 103 9.47 28.18 26.62
N ALA A 104 8.61 29.04 27.12
CA ALA A 104 7.68 28.68 28.21
C ALA A 104 6.47 27.88 27.71
N SER A 105 6.03 28.10 26.47
CA SER A 105 4.89 27.43 25.86
C SER A 105 5.03 27.37 24.35
N ASN A 106 4.39 26.39 23.73
CA ASN A 106 4.40 26.23 22.28
C ASN A 106 3.42 27.19 21.60
N PRO A 107 3.89 28.20 20.84
CA PRO A 107 3.00 29.17 20.19
C PRO A 107 2.19 28.58 19.04
N ALA A 108 2.61 27.45 18.45
CA ALA A 108 1.89 26.77 17.38
C ALA A 108 0.83 25.78 17.88
N ALA A 109 0.74 25.50 19.19
CA ALA A 109 -0.14 24.47 19.74
C ALA A 109 -1.62 24.71 19.40
N ARG A 110 -2.08 25.94 19.41
CA ARG A 110 -3.47 26.36 19.18
C ARG A 110 -3.77 26.74 17.73
N VAL A 111 -2.79 26.70 16.84
CA VAL A 111 -3.02 27.00 15.41
C VAL A 111 -3.90 25.94 14.79
N ARG A 112 -5.06 26.38 14.27
CA ARG A 112 -6.01 25.47 13.63
C ARG A 112 -5.41 24.86 12.37
N LYS A 113 -5.18 23.56 12.40
CA LYS A 113 -4.69 22.81 11.24
C LYS A 113 -5.82 22.58 10.25
N PRO A 114 -5.59 22.77 8.93
CA PRO A 114 -6.60 22.47 7.92
C PRO A 114 -7.16 21.06 8.07
N SER A 115 -8.46 20.90 7.85
CA SER A 115 -9.05 19.57 7.80
C SER A 115 -8.43 18.80 6.64
N ALA A 116 -7.88 17.63 6.95
CA ALA A 116 -7.41 16.68 5.93
C ALA A 116 -8.55 15.75 5.48
N ARG A 117 -9.81 16.13 5.74
CA ARG A 117 -10.96 15.30 5.38
C ARG A 117 -10.90 15.03 3.89
N ARG A 118 -10.70 13.77 3.54
CA ARG A 118 -10.70 13.33 2.15
C ARG A 118 -12.10 13.57 1.59
N VAL A 119 -12.19 14.44 0.60
CA VAL A 119 -13.42 14.65 -0.17
C VAL A 119 -13.68 13.48 -1.14
N ARG A 120 -12.65 12.64 -1.37
CA ARG A 120 -12.74 11.53 -2.33
C ARG A 120 -13.43 10.33 -1.68
N VAL A 121 -14.65 10.06 -2.12
CA VAL A 121 -15.33 8.79 -1.85
C VAL A 121 -14.50 7.66 -2.47
N VAL A 122 -14.19 6.64 -1.68
CA VAL A 122 -13.49 5.46 -2.17
C VAL A 122 -14.44 4.67 -3.06
N ARG A 123 -14.06 4.51 -4.33
CA ARG A 123 -14.76 3.63 -5.27
C ARG A 123 -13.86 2.43 -5.54
N PRO A 124 -14.18 1.26 -4.94
CA PRO A 124 -13.38 0.06 -5.15
C PRO A 124 -13.39 -0.34 -6.62
N PRO A 125 -12.24 -0.69 -7.23
CA PRO A 125 -12.22 -1.29 -8.56
C PRO A 125 -13.08 -2.56 -8.59
N ALA A 126 -13.93 -2.68 -9.62
CA ALA A 126 -14.70 -3.90 -9.84
C ALA A 126 -13.78 -5.08 -10.24
N PRO A 127 -14.12 -6.34 -9.89
CA PRO A 127 -13.33 -7.50 -10.30
C PRO A 127 -13.09 -7.55 -11.81
N ALA A 128 -14.08 -7.24 -12.64
CA ALA A 128 -13.95 -7.17 -14.10
C ALA A 128 -12.84 -6.21 -14.57
N ALA A 129 -12.71 -5.03 -13.95
CA ALA A 129 -11.66 -4.08 -14.30
C ALA A 129 -10.28 -4.60 -13.88
N VAL A 130 -10.18 -5.27 -12.72
CA VAL A 130 -8.93 -5.89 -12.26
C VAL A 130 -8.51 -7.02 -13.21
N GLU A 131 -9.45 -7.86 -13.62
CA GLU A 131 -9.19 -8.96 -14.56
C GLU A 131 -8.83 -8.46 -15.97
N ALA A 132 -9.45 -7.36 -16.44
CA ALA A 132 -9.06 -6.72 -17.68
C ALA A 132 -7.59 -6.24 -17.66
N MET A 133 -7.16 -5.60 -16.54
CA MET A 133 -5.74 -5.25 -16.34
C MET A 133 -4.85 -6.48 -16.40
N ARG A 134 -5.23 -7.52 -15.66
CA ARG A 134 -4.49 -8.77 -15.54
C ARG A 134 -4.35 -9.47 -16.87
N SER A 135 -5.45 -9.65 -17.62
CA SER A 135 -5.49 -10.28 -18.94
C SER A 135 -4.62 -9.53 -19.96
N SER A 136 -4.68 -8.19 -19.97
CA SER A 136 -3.82 -7.36 -20.83
C SER A 136 -2.33 -7.56 -20.53
N LEU A 137 -1.96 -7.71 -19.26
CA LEU A 137 -0.58 -7.99 -18.87
C LEU A 137 -0.13 -9.39 -19.27
N ILE A 138 -0.99 -10.39 -19.14
CA ILE A 138 -0.72 -11.77 -19.58
C ILE A 138 -0.53 -11.82 -21.09
N ALA A 139 -1.45 -11.22 -21.87
CA ALA A 139 -1.34 -11.13 -23.31
C ALA A 139 -0.04 -10.44 -23.77
N SER A 140 0.49 -9.54 -22.97
CA SER A 140 1.78 -8.87 -23.17
C SER A 140 2.98 -9.66 -22.62
N GLN A 141 2.81 -10.92 -22.24
CA GLN A 141 3.83 -11.81 -21.63
C GLN A 141 4.43 -11.23 -20.33
N ARG A 142 3.64 -10.48 -19.57
CA ARG A 142 4.04 -9.85 -18.32
C ARG A 142 3.42 -10.52 -17.10
N LEU A 143 3.59 -11.84 -17.00
CA LEU A 143 2.97 -12.65 -15.95
C LEU A 143 3.34 -12.19 -14.53
N ARG A 144 4.61 -11.79 -14.30
CA ARG A 144 5.04 -11.20 -13.02
C ARG A 144 4.17 -10.00 -12.62
N ASP A 145 3.95 -9.10 -13.57
CA ASP A 145 3.23 -7.85 -13.31
C ASP A 145 1.72 -8.12 -13.15
N ALA A 146 1.17 -9.07 -13.90
CA ALA A 146 -0.19 -9.56 -13.73
C ALA A 146 -0.38 -10.17 -12.32
N THR A 147 0.55 -10.99 -11.85
CA THR A 147 0.52 -11.58 -10.50
C THR A 147 0.65 -10.52 -9.42
N LEU A 148 1.46 -9.48 -9.62
CA LEU A 148 1.55 -8.36 -8.67
C LEU A 148 0.21 -7.61 -8.57
N VAL A 149 -0.48 -7.38 -9.70
CA VAL A 149 -1.85 -6.82 -9.71
C VAL A 149 -2.80 -7.73 -8.93
N SER A 150 -2.75 -9.05 -9.15
CA SER A 150 -3.58 -10.03 -8.41
C SER A 150 -3.33 -9.97 -6.90
N VAL A 151 -2.07 -9.94 -6.46
CA VAL A 151 -1.71 -9.84 -5.03
C VAL A 151 -2.26 -8.56 -4.41
N LEU A 152 -2.13 -7.42 -5.09
CA LEU A 152 -2.64 -6.15 -4.59
C LEU A 152 -4.17 -6.14 -4.51
N ALA A 153 -4.85 -6.75 -5.47
CA ALA A 153 -6.31 -6.73 -5.59
C ALA A 153 -7.01 -7.85 -4.83
N TYR A 154 -6.39 -9.01 -4.63
CA TYR A 154 -7.03 -10.22 -4.09
C TYR A 154 -6.44 -10.71 -2.76
N ALA A 155 -5.35 -10.10 -2.29
CA ALA A 155 -4.88 -10.20 -0.92
C ALA A 155 -4.92 -8.85 -0.20
N GLY A 156 -5.20 -7.77 -0.90
CA GLY A 156 -5.34 -6.44 -0.33
C GLY A 156 -4.09 -5.91 0.36
N LEU A 157 -2.91 -6.30 -0.10
CA LEU A 157 -1.65 -5.89 0.50
C LEU A 157 -1.32 -4.42 0.19
N ARG A 158 -0.58 -3.78 1.11
CA ARG A 158 0.07 -2.51 0.76
C ARG A 158 1.17 -2.79 -0.26
N PRO A 159 1.47 -1.88 -1.19
CA PRO A 159 2.53 -2.10 -2.18
C PRO A 159 3.86 -2.56 -1.58
N GLY A 160 4.31 -1.93 -0.49
CA GLY A 160 5.53 -2.35 0.19
C GLY A 160 5.47 -3.75 0.78
N GLU A 161 4.32 -4.17 1.30
CA GLU A 161 4.10 -5.54 1.80
C GLU A 161 4.15 -6.55 0.63
N ALA A 162 3.47 -6.25 -0.49
CA ALA A 162 3.50 -7.11 -1.67
C ALA A 162 4.93 -7.29 -2.23
N LEU A 163 5.73 -6.24 -2.25
CA LEU A 163 7.11 -6.28 -2.73
C LEU A 163 8.09 -6.95 -1.76
N ALA A 164 7.70 -7.14 -0.50
CA ALA A 164 8.50 -7.83 0.52
C ALA A 164 8.16 -9.32 0.64
N LEU A 165 7.07 -9.79 0.02
CA LEU A 165 6.66 -11.20 0.08
C LEU A 165 7.75 -12.13 -0.44
N ARG A 166 7.96 -13.23 0.30
CA ARG A 166 8.79 -14.35 -0.09
C ARG A 166 7.92 -15.57 -0.40
N TRP A 167 8.47 -16.53 -1.10
CA TRP A 167 7.74 -17.77 -1.40
C TRP A 167 7.39 -18.56 -0.14
N GLU A 168 8.18 -18.46 0.92
CA GLU A 168 7.89 -19.07 2.23
C GLU A 168 6.66 -18.48 2.93
N ASP A 169 6.27 -17.24 2.59
CA ASP A 169 5.08 -16.58 3.12
C ASP A 169 3.78 -17.10 2.49
N VAL A 170 3.89 -17.86 1.39
CA VAL A 170 2.75 -18.41 0.65
C VAL A 170 2.39 -19.78 1.21
N GLY A 171 1.42 -19.79 2.13
CA GLY A 171 0.87 -21.03 2.67
C GLY A 171 -0.23 -21.64 1.78
N GLN A 172 -0.83 -22.72 2.24
CA GLN A 172 -1.90 -23.41 1.49
C GLN A 172 -3.19 -22.59 1.42
N ARG A 173 -3.54 -21.88 2.49
CA ARG A 173 -4.80 -21.13 2.65
C ARG A 173 -4.62 -19.67 3.05
N THR A 174 -3.40 -19.28 3.37
CA THR A 174 -3.08 -17.95 3.87
C THR A 174 -1.77 -17.44 3.33
N LEU A 175 -1.66 -16.11 3.24
CA LEU A 175 -0.40 -15.38 3.09
C LEU A 175 0.00 -14.82 4.44
N LEU A 176 1.24 -15.02 4.84
CA LEU A 176 1.82 -14.41 6.04
C LEU A 176 2.42 -13.05 5.68
N ILE A 177 2.02 -12.00 6.38
CA ILE A 177 2.48 -10.64 6.12
C ILE A 177 3.23 -10.14 7.35
N GLU A 178 4.55 -10.05 7.23
CA GLU A 178 5.44 -9.59 8.29
C GLU A 178 6.23 -8.33 7.91
N PRO A 179 7.05 -8.36 6.83
CA PRO A 179 7.88 -7.22 6.44
C PRO A 179 7.20 -6.33 5.40
N ALA A 180 7.83 -5.20 5.12
CA ALA A 180 7.49 -4.33 3.99
C ALA A 180 8.76 -3.75 3.37
N VAL A 181 8.77 -3.55 2.06
CA VAL A 181 9.82 -2.79 1.38
C VAL A 181 9.57 -1.31 1.54
N ALA A 182 10.55 -0.61 2.10
CA ALA A 182 10.59 0.84 2.17
C ALA A 182 11.99 1.34 1.77
N ALA A 183 12.04 2.33 0.87
CA ALA A 183 13.30 2.88 0.35
C ALA A 183 14.27 1.85 -0.28
N GLY A 184 13.75 0.72 -0.79
CA GLY A 184 14.57 -0.36 -1.37
C GLY A 184 15.12 -1.36 -0.36
N GLU A 185 14.74 -1.25 0.90
CA GLU A 185 15.11 -2.17 1.98
C GLU A 185 13.89 -2.85 2.57
N ILE A 186 14.09 -4.09 3.03
CA ILE A 186 13.06 -4.84 3.76
C ILE A 186 13.10 -4.39 5.23
N GLN A 187 12.00 -3.86 5.70
CA GLN A 187 11.84 -3.37 7.08
C GLN A 187 10.63 -4.05 7.73
N SER A 188 10.60 -4.07 9.07
CA SER A 188 9.38 -4.47 9.78
C SER A 188 8.22 -3.54 9.41
N THR A 189 6.98 -4.04 9.43
CA THR A 189 5.81 -3.18 9.20
C THR A 189 5.75 -2.07 10.24
N LYS A 190 5.21 -0.91 9.86
CA LYS A 190 5.09 0.28 10.72
C LYS A 190 4.47 0.00 12.11
N THR A 191 3.68 -1.05 12.23
CA THR A 191 3.04 -1.49 13.47
C THR A 191 3.73 -2.71 14.10
N GLY A 192 4.73 -3.29 13.46
CA GLY A 192 5.39 -4.53 13.90
C GLY A 192 4.47 -5.77 13.96
N GLN A 193 3.21 -5.62 13.54
CA GLN A 193 2.22 -6.68 13.65
C GLN A 193 2.26 -7.62 12.45
N ARG A 194 2.43 -8.90 12.74
CA ARG A 194 2.24 -10.00 11.80
C ARG A 194 0.74 -10.22 11.60
N ARG A 195 0.34 -10.51 10.37
CA ARG A 195 -1.04 -10.91 10.09
C ARG A 195 -1.08 -11.97 9.00
N SER A 196 -2.05 -12.86 9.10
CA SER A 196 -2.39 -13.79 8.04
C SER A 196 -3.57 -13.26 7.24
N VAL A 197 -3.42 -13.26 5.92
CA VAL A 197 -4.45 -12.88 4.95
C VAL A 197 -4.95 -14.14 4.26
N ARG A 198 -6.25 -14.28 4.06
CA ARG A 198 -6.83 -15.41 3.33
C ARG A 198 -6.34 -15.43 1.89
N LEU A 199 -5.81 -16.57 1.46
CA LEU A 199 -5.39 -16.82 0.09
C LEU A 199 -6.57 -17.35 -0.72
N LEU A 200 -7.18 -16.49 -1.52
CA LEU A 200 -8.26 -16.87 -2.43
C LEU A 200 -7.76 -17.81 -3.50
N SER A 201 -8.58 -18.81 -3.91
CA SER A 201 -8.14 -19.83 -4.87
C SER A 201 -7.71 -19.26 -6.23
N PRO A 202 -8.35 -18.21 -6.79
CA PRO A 202 -7.85 -17.58 -8.03
C PRO A 202 -6.45 -16.99 -7.88
N LEU A 203 -6.16 -16.34 -6.74
CA LEU A 203 -4.82 -15.80 -6.46
C LEU A 203 -3.79 -16.90 -6.26
N ARG A 204 -4.19 -18.00 -5.60
CA ARG A 204 -3.29 -19.17 -5.45
C ARG A 204 -2.86 -19.75 -6.80
N SER A 205 -3.79 -19.83 -7.76
CA SER A 205 -3.48 -20.26 -9.13
C SER A 205 -2.51 -19.30 -9.82
N ASP A 206 -2.69 -17.99 -9.67
CA ASP A 206 -1.77 -16.99 -10.25
C ASP A 206 -0.36 -17.11 -9.66
N LEU A 207 -0.26 -17.30 -8.34
CA LEU A 207 1.03 -17.48 -7.66
C LEU A 207 1.72 -18.78 -8.09
N ALA A 208 0.97 -19.88 -8.27
CA ALA A 208 1.50 -21.14 -8.76
C ALA A 208 2.04 -20.99 -10.20
N ALA A 209 1.27 -20.38 -11.09
CA ALA A 209 1.69 -20.09 -12.46
C ALA A 209 2.96 -19.22 -12.50
N TRP A 210 3.02 -18.18 -11.67
CA TRP A 210 4.21 -17.31 -11.58
C TRP A 210 5.42 -18.06 -11.02
N ARG A 211 5.26 -18.92 -10.01
CA ARG A 211 6.35 -19.72 -9.46
C ARG A 211 6.93 -20.66 -10.50
N LEU A 212 6.08 -21.28 -11.30
CA LEU A 212 6.51 -22.13 -12.41
C LEU A 212 7.26 -21.35 -13.47
N ALA A 213 6.70 -20.25 -13.95
CA ALA A 213 7.30 -19.40 -14.98
C ALA A 213 8.62 -18.73 -14.56
N SER A 214 8.81 -18.52 -13.26
CA SER A 214 10.06 -17.98 -12.70
C SER A 214 11.12 -19.05 -12.41
N GLY A 215 10.91 -20.30 -12.82
CA GLY A 215 11.88 -21.39 -12.65
C GLY A 215 11.88 -22.01 -11.26
N ARG A 216 10.79 -21.92 -10.49
CA ARG A 216 10.65 -22.48 -9.13
C ARG A 216 11.76 -22.00 -8.17
N PRO A 217 11.85 -20.70 -7.93
CA PRO A 217 12.89 -20.12 -7.08
C PRO A 217 12.83 -20.68 -5.65
N PRO A 218 13.96 -20.62 -4.90
CA PRO A 218 14.00 -20.98 -3.49
C PRO A 218 12.92 -20.29 -2.66
N VAL A 219 12.45 -20.95 -1.61
CA VAL A 219 11.35 -20.42 -0.77
C VAL A 219 11.69 -19.10 -0.08
N GLY A 220 12.96 -18.85 0.22
CA GLY A 220 13.42 -17.61 0.82
C GLY A 220 13.52 -16.43 -0.15
N ASP A 221 13.34 -16.65 -1.46
CA ASP A 221 13.42 -15.59 -2.46
C ASP A 221 12.16 -14.74 -2.49
N LEU A 222 12.32 -13.48 -2.92
CA LEU A 222 11.18 -12.55 -3.11
C LEU A 222 10.30 -13.00 -4.28
N LEU A 223 8.98 -12.86 -4.12
CA LEU A 223 8.01 -13.08 -5.21
C LEU A 223 8.24 -12.09 -6.37
N PHE A 224 8.57 -10.85 -6.04
CA PHE A 224 8.70 -9.74 -6.97
C PHE A 224 10.05 -9.05 -6.78
N ALA A 225 11.09 -9.71 -7.22
CA ALA A 225 12.44 -9.16 -7.18
C ALA A 225 12.78 -8.40 -8.47
N ARG A 226 13.81 -7.59 -8.41
CA ARG A 226 14.56 -7.08 -9.58
C ARG A 226 15.31 -8.24 -10.24
N THR A 227 15.87 -8.00 -11.41
CA THR A 227 16.67 -8.99 -12.13
C THR A 227 17.92 -9.45 -11.37
N ASP A 228 18.40 -8.62 -10.43
CA ASP A 228 19.53 -8.94 -9.55
C ASP A 228 19.11 -9.62 -8.22
N GLY A 229 17.83 -10.02 -8.09
CA GLY A 229 17.28 -10.66 -6.90
C GLY A 229 16.95 -9.70 -5.74
N ARG A 230 17.28 -8.41 -5.85
CA ARG A 230 17.07 -7.42 -4.79
C ARG A 230 15.65 -6.88 -4.77
N PRO A 231 15.19 -6.29 -3.65
CA PRO A 231 13.92 -5.60 -3.58
C PRO A 231 13.82 -4.42 -4.56
N PHE A 232 12.61 -4.07 -4.95
CA PHE A 232 12.35 -2.86 -5.73
C PHE A 232 12.78 -1.62 -4.95
N THR A 233 13.54 -0.75 -5.60
CA THR A 233 13.79 0.61 -5.11
C THR A 233 12.56 1.49 -5.31
N GLU A 234 12.55 2.69 -4.72
CA GLU A 234 11.48 3.67 -4.97
C GLU A 234 11.42 4.09 -6.45
N THR A 235 12.58 4.12 -7.11
CA THR A 235 12.67 4.42 -8.55
C THR A 235 12.07 3.29 -9.39
N ASP A 236 12.37 2.02 -9.08
CA ASP A 236 11.79 0.86 -9.77
C ASP A 236 10.26 0.86 -9.61
N TRP A 237 9.77 1.09 -8.39
CA TRP A 237 8.33 1.20 -8.13
C TRP A 237 7.67 2.34 -8.90
N ARG A 238 8.31 3.51 -8.98
CA ARG A 238 7.83 4.66 -9.74
C ARG A 238 7.77 4.34 -11.23
N HIS A 239 8.81 3.69 -11.78
CA HIS A 239 8.86 3.26 -13.18
C HIS A 239 7.78 2.22 -13.47
N TRP A 240 7.65 1.19 -12.62
CA TRP A 240 6.61 0.18 -12.76
C TRP A 240 5.21 0.82 -12.77
N ARG A 241 4.94 1.71 -11.83
CA ARG A 241 3.65 2.41 -11.78
C ARG A 241 3.36 3.17 -13.07
N ARG A 242 4.32 3.97 -13.56
CA ARG A 242 4.11 4.82 -14.74
C ARG A 242 4.08 4.06 -16.06
N ARG A 243 4.92 3.02 -16.20
CA ARG A 243 5.12 2.32 -17.48
C ARG A 243 4.31 1.04 -17.61
N VAL A 244 3.82 0.50 -16.50
CA VAL A 244 3.09 -0.77 -16.47
C VAL A 244 1.68 -0.57 -15.94
N PHE A 245 1.55 -0.10 -14.70
CA PHE A 245 0.26 -0.03 -14.02
C PHE A 245 -0.67 1.03 -14.63
N GLU A 246 -0.21 2.28 -14.77
CA GLU A 246 -1.06 3.39 -15.26
C GLU A 246 -1.66 3.12 -16.66
N PRO A 247 -0.91 2.61 -17.67
CA PRO A 247 -1.47 2.30 -18.98
C PRO A 247 -2.56 1.22 -18.92
N VAL A 248 -2.32 0.10 -18.24
CA VAL A 248 -3.33 -0.99 -18.16
C VAL A 248 -4.53 -0.61 -17.31
N ALA A 249 -4.35 0.21 -16.28
CA ALA A 249 -5.45 0.75 -15.47
C ALA A 249 -6.33 1.69 -16.31
N GLN A 250 -5.73 2.54 -17.14
CA GLN A 250 -6.46 3.42 -18.05
C GLN A 250 -7.27 2.63 -19.06
N THR A 251 -6.68 1.61 -19.70
CA THR A 251 -7.38 0.72 -20.64
C THR A 251 -8.53 -0.04 -19.98
N ALA A 252 -8.39 -0.42 -18.72
CA ALA A 252 -9.44 -1.06 -17.93
C ALA A 252 -10.49 -0.09 -17.35
N GLY A 253 -10.51 1.18 -17.79
CA GLY A 253 -11.46 2.19 -17.32
C GLY A 253 -11.19 2.75 -15.93
N LEU A 254 -10.03 2.46 -15.33
CA LEU A 254 -9.63 2.93 -14.02
C LEU A 254 -8.74 4.19 -14.12
N SER A 255 -9.23 5.24 -14.75
CA SER A 255 -8.50 6.50 -14.90
C SER A 255 -8.11 7.07 -13.53
N ASN A 256 -6.85 7.50 -13.39
CA ASN A 256 -6.26 8.02 -12.16
C ASN A 256 -6.23 7.03 -10.95
N ALA A 257 -6.40 5.73 -11.19
CA ALA A 257 -6.20 4.73 -10.16
C ALA A 257 -4.71 4.64 -9.76
N ARG A 258 -4.49 4.33 -8.51
CA ARG A 258 -3.16 4.05 -7.96
C ARG A 258 -3.07 2.57 -7.59
N PRO A 259 -1.89 1.94 -7.58
CA PRO A 259 -1.75 0.56 -7.12
C PRO A 259 -2.38 0.29 -5.75
N TYR A 260 -2.35 1.29 -4.85
CA TYR A 260 -3.01 1.21 -3.55
C TYR A 260 -4.54 1.10 -3.65
N ASP A 261 -5.15 1.61 -4.71
CA ASP A 261 -6.60 1.58 -4.88
C ASP A 261 -7.10 0.14 -5.18
N LEU A 262 -6.22 -0.77 -5.66
CA LEU A 262 -6.53 -2.20 -5.81
C LEU A 262 -6.86 -2.89 -4.48
N ARG A 263 -6.27 -2.45 -3.38
CA ARG A 263 -6.60 -2.94 -2.05
C ARG A 263 -8.06 -2.68 -1.66
N HIS A 264 -8.67 -1.64 -2.22
CA HIS A 264 -10.09 -1.38 -2.01
C HIS A 264 -10.97 -2.45 -2.68
N ALA A 265 -10.51 -3.07 -3.78
CA ALA A 265 -11.20 -4.21 -4.40
C ALA A 265 -11.28 -5.40 -3.44
N TYR A 266 -10.17 -5.77 -2.79
CA TYR A 266 -10.16 -6.85 -1.79
C TYR A 266 -11.12 -6.59 -0.64
N VAL A 267 -11.08 -5.39 -0.08
CA VAL A 267 -11.99 -5.01 1.02
C VAL A 267 -13.44 -5.13 0.57
N SER A 268 -13.77 -4.65 -0.64
CA SER A 268 -15.12 -4.76 -1.20
C SER A 268 -15.55 -6.21 -1.42
N LEU A 269 -14.66 -7.09 -1.89
CA LEU A 269 -14.94 -8.52 -2.05
C LEU A 269 -15.29 -9.19 -0.72
N LEU A 270 -14.50 -8.94 0.33
CA LEU A 270 -14.79 -9.48 1.67
C LEU A 270 -16.12 -8.98 2.22
N MET A 271 -16.45 -7.70 1.99
CA MET A 271 -17.71 -7.12 2.42
C MET A 271 -18.90 -7.76 1.69
N ARG A 272 -18.81 -7.95 0.38
CA ARG A 272 -19.85 -8.63 -0.42
C ARG A 272 -20.04 -10.08 -0.02
N GLU A 273 -18.98 -10.76 0.40
CA GLU A 273 -19.05 -12.11 0.97
C GLU A 273 -19.70 -12.14 2.35
N GLY A 274 -19.87 -10.97 2.98
CA GLY A 274 -20.50 -10.82 4.29
C GLY A 274 -19.53 -10.91 5.47
N ALA A 275 -18.23 -10.70 5.24
CA ALA A 275 -17.26 -10.62 6.33
C ALA A 275 -17.56 -9.42 7.24
N SER A 276 -17.40 -9.62 8.56
CA SER A 276 -17.59 -8.55 9.53
C SER A 276 -16.54 -7.44 9.37
N ILE A 277 -16.87 -6.22 9.84
CA ILE A 277 -15.95 -5.08 9.85
C ILE A 277 -14.63 -5.44 10.55
N VAL A 278 -14.70 -6.21 11.65
CA VAL A 278 -13.53 -6.64 12.42
C VAL A 278 -12.65 -7.57 11.60
N GLU A 279 -13.25 -8.53 10.90
CA GLU A 279 -12.53 -9.47 10.04
C GLU A 279 -11.89 -8.76 8.82
N VAL A 280 -12.64 -7.87 8.16
CA VAL A 280 -12.11 -7.04 7.06
C VAL A 280 -10.95 -6.18 7.56
N ALA A 281 -11.08 -5.54 8.72
CA ALA A 281 -10.02 -4.74 9.32
C ALA A 281 -8.77 -5.57 9.62
N ARG A 282 -8.96 -6.76 10.23
CA ARG A 282 -7.88 -7.69 10.55
C ARG A 282 -7.10 -8.12 9.30
N GLN A 283 -7.78 -8.58 8.27
CA GLN A 283 -7.14 -9.01 7.02
C GLN A 283 -6.50 -7.85 6.28
N ALA A 284 -7.18 -6.71 6.18
CA ALA A 284 -6.61 -5.53 5.56
C ALA A 284 -5.49 -4.86 6.38
N GLY A 285 -5.30 -5.19 7.68
CA GLY A 285 -4.34 -4.50 8.55
C GLY A 285 -4.71 -3.02 8.75
N HIS A 286 -5.99 -2.76 9.02
CA HIS A 286 -6.56 -1.49 9.44
C HIS A 286 -7.05 -1.59 10.89
N SER A 287 -7.30 -0.46 11.55
CA SER A 287 -8.19 -0.47 12.71
C SER A 287 -9.65 -0.63 12.25
N PRO A 288 -10.53 -1.24 13.05
CA PRO A 288 -11.98 -1.30 12.76
C PRO A 288 -12.58 0.09 12.51
N THR A 289 -12.19 1.10 13.29
CA THR A 289 -12.60 2.50 13.11
C THR A 289 -12.19 3.04 11.73
N MET A 290 -10.94 2.82 11.32
CA MET A 290 -10.49 3.25 9.99
C MET A 290 -11.27 2.54 8.88
N THR A 291 -11.59 1.27 9.06
CA THR A 291 -12.39 0.50 8.09
C THR A 291 -13.79 1.08 7.99
N LEU A 292 -14.44 1.37 9.11
CA LEU A 292 -15.76 1.99 9.14
C LEU A 292 -15.76 3.39 8.53
N ASP A 293 -14.80 4.25 8.91
CA ASP A 293 -14.67 5.62 8.38
C ASP A 293 -14.43 5.64 6.86
N THR A 294 -13.72 4.63 6.34
CA THR A 294 -13.37 4.58 4.92
C THR A 294 -14.44 3.91 4.06
N TYR A 295 -15.08 2.86 4.59
CA TYR A 295 -15.97 1.98 3.81
C TYR A 295 -17.38 1.89 4.38
N GLY A 296 -17.75 2.67 5.41
CA GLY A 296 -19.07 2.62 6.01
C GLY A 296 -20.22 2.78 5.00
N HIS A 297 -20.03 3.63 3.98
CA HIS A 297 -20.99 3.79 2.89
C HIS A 297 -21.14 2.52 2.03
N VAL A 298 -20.05 1.77 1.80
CA VAL A 298 -20.07 0.51 1.04
C VAL A 298 -20.76 -0.58 1.87
N PHE A 299 -20.54 -0.62 3.19
CA PHE A 299 -21.26 -1.53 4.08
C PHE A 299 -22.77 -1.27 4.03
N ALA A 300 -23.19 -0.02 4.16
CA ALA A 300 -24.62 0.33 4.13
C ALA A 300 -25.28 -0.02 2.78
N GLU A 301 -24.56 0.12 1.67
CA GLU A 301 -25.03 -0.28 0.34
C GLU A 301 -25.16 -1.80 0.19
N LEU A 302 -24.19 -2.56 0.72
CA LEU A 302 -24.11 -4.01 0.56
C LEU A 302 -24.86 -4.79 1.65
N GLU A 303 -25.31 -4.17 2.73
CA GLU A 303 -25.99 -4.84 3.84
C GLU A 303 -27.28 -5.57 3.40
N ARG A 304 -27.94 -5.02 2.37
CA ARG A 304 -29.17 -5.57 1.79
C ARG A 304 -28.94 -6.40 0.54
N ALA A 305 -27.70 -6.47 0.04
CA ALA A 305 -27.38 -7.23 -1.16
C ALA A 305 -27.21 -8.72 -0.85
N GLU A 306 -27.48 -9.56 -1.85
CA GLU A 306 -27.18 -10.99 -1.77
C GLU A 306 -25.67 -11.19 -1.56
N LYS A 307 -25.32 -12.09 -0.64
CA LYS A 307 -23.92 -12.39 -0.33
C LYS A 307 -23.33 -13.29 -1.41
N VAL A 308 -22.28 -12.83 -2.03
CA VAL A 308 -21.58 -13.55 -3.11
C VAL A 308 -20.16 -13.88 -2.68
N SER A 309 -19.72 -15.12 -2.96
CA SER A 309 -18.35 -15.52 -2.66
C SER A 309 -17.35 -14.67 -3.44
N ALA A 310 -16.34 -14.15 -2.75
CA ALA A 310 -15.26 -13.39 -3.36
C ALA A 310 -14.57 -14.15 -4.51
N GLU A 311 -14.36 -15.46 -4.32
CA GLU A 311 -13.78 -16.32 -5.35
C GLU A 311 -14.69 -16.49 -6.56
N ALA A 312 -16.01 -16.59 -6.35
CA ALA A 312 -16.98 -16.70 -7.42
C ALA A 312 -17.04 -15.42 -8.27
N GLU A 313 -17.02 -14.24 -7.65
CA GLU A 313 -16.96 -12.97 -8.37
C GLU A 313 -15.71 -12.84 -9.25
N ILE A 314 -14.56 -13.26 -8.72
CA ILE A 314 -13.30 -13.22 -9.48
C ILE A 314 -13.34 -14.20 -10.65
N ARG A 315 -13.80 -15.44 -10.43
CA ARG A 315 -13.92 -16.44 -11.49
C ARG A 315 -14.87 -15.95 -12.59
N ARG A 316 -16.05 -15.48 -12.22
CA ARG A 316 -16.99 -14.92 -13.19
C ARG A 316 -16.38 -13.81 -14.03
N ALA A 317 -15.65 -12.88 -13.42
CA ALA A 317 -14.97 -11.82 -14.14
C ALA A 317 -13.86 -12.34 -15.09
N ARG A 318 -13.21 -13.46 -14.75
CA ARG A 318 -12.25 -14.13 -15.64
C ARG A 318 -12.94 -14.80 -16.82
N ASP A 319 -14.01 -15.54 -16.56
CA ASP A 319 -14.75 -16.27 -17.57
C ASP A 319 -15.39 -15.31 -18.60
N GLU A 320 -15.88 -14.15 -18.15
CA GLU A 320 -16.45 -13.11 -19.01
C GLU A 320 -15.41 -12.47 -19.97
N LEU A 321 -14.11 -12.56 -19.67
CA LEU A 321 -13.02 -12.02 -20.49
C LEU A 321 -12.39 -13.05 -21.43
N VAL A 322 -12.68 -14.34 -21.25
CA VAL A 322 -12.25 -15.39 -22.18
C VAL A 322 -13.16 -15.32 -23.42
N PRO A 323 -12.65 -15.01 -24.63
CA PRO A 323 -13.47 -15.04 -25.83
C PRO A 323 -14.06 -16.45 -26.03
N VAL A 324 -15.35 -16.54 -26.29
CA VAL A 324 -16.09 -17.81 -26.53
C VAL A 324 -15.48 -18.62 -27.69
N SER A 325 -14.74 -17.97 -28.61
CA SER A 325 -14.04 -18.61 -29.72
C SER A 325 -13.02 -19.69 -29.34
N TYR A 326 -12.45 -19.65 -28.13
CA TYR A 326 -11.51 -20.69 -27.68
C TYR A 326 -12.19 -21.92 -27.08
N LEU A 327 -13.50 -21.86 -26.80
CA LEU A 327 -14.26 -23.02 -26.29
C LEU A 327 -14.88 -23.86 -27.41
N GLU A 328 -15.05 -23.31 -28.62
CA GLU A 328 -15.61 -24.04 -29.75
C GLU A 328 -14.55 -24.77 -30.59
N GLU A 329 -13.29 -24.32 -30.62
CA GLU A 329 -12.21 -24.99 -31.34
C GLU A 329 -11.68 -26.27 -30.64
N GLY A 330 -12.01 -26.48 -29.36
CA GLY A 330 -11.62 -27.69 -28.61
C GLY A 330 -12.60 -28.85 -28.67
N LEU A 331 -13.76 -28.71 -29.35
CA LEU A 331 -14.84 -29.72 -29.40
C LEU A 331 -15.11 -30.33 -30.78
N VAL A 332 -14.28 -30.01 -31.78
CA VAL A 332 -14.39 -30.65 -33.09
C VAL A 332 -13.19 -31.55 -33.33
N GLU A 333 -13.47 -32.83 -33.39
CA GLU A 333 -12.67 -33.97 -33.84
C GLU A 333 -11.69 -34.62 -32.81
N ASP A 334 -12.10 -35.72 -32.21
CA ASP A 334 -11.61 -37.00 -32.66
C ASP A 334 -12.53 -38.14 -32.20
N GLY A 335 -13.38 -38.58 -33.14
CA GLY A 335 -14.14 -39.82 -33.02
C GLY A 335 -13.21 -41.03 -33.17
N ARG A 336 -12.32 -41.30 -32.21
CA ARG A 336 -11.60 -42.57 -32.11
C ARG A 336 -12.01 -43.31 -30.85
N ALA A 337 -12.52 -44.48 -31.07
CA ALA A 337 -12.91 -45.44 -30.04
C ALA A 337 -11.78 -45.70 -29.01
N GLU A 338 -12.10 -45.50 -27.75
CA GLU A 338 -11.24 -45.84 -26.64
C GLU A 338 -10.94 -47.32 -26.57
N THR A 339 -9.68 -47.72 -26.69
CA THR A 339 -9.21 -49.06 -26.36
C THR A 339 -9.01 -49.21 -24.84
N PRO A 340 -9.25 -50.41 -24.27
CA PRO A 340 -9.25 -50.64 -22.81
C PRO A 340 -7.96 -50.33 -22.05
N ALA A 341 -6.85 -50.08 -22.75
CA ALA A 341 -5.53 -49.88 -22.13
C ALA A 341 -5.36 -48.51 -21.47
N ASN A 342 -6.24 -47.52 -21.75
CA ASN A 342 -6.08 -46.14 -21.28
C ASN A 342 -6.72 -45.85 -19.89
N LYS A 343 -7.49 -46.84 -19.35
CA LYS A 343 -8.12 -46.68 -18.03
C LYS A 343 -7.19 -46.91 -16.84
N GLN A 344 -6.04 -47.52 -17.05
CA GLN A 344 -5.06 -47.83 -15.96
C GLN A 344 -4.04 -46.70 -15.72
N ALA A 345 -3.88 -45.75 -16.63
CA ALA A 345 -2.91 -44.68 -16.50
C ALA A 345 -3.42 -43.50 -15.64
N GLN A 346 -4.73 -43.38 -15.42
CA GLN A 346 -5.31 -42.26 -14.66
C GLN A 346 -5.27 -42.42 -13.13
N HIS A 347 -4.81 -43.60 -12.64
CA HIS A 347 -4.85 -43.89 -11.19
C HIS A 347 -3.50 -43.79 -10.45
N ARG A 348 -2.42 -43.32 -11.10
CA ARG A 348 -1.07 -43.36 -10.49
C ARG A 348 -0.36 -42.02 -10.27
N THR A 349 -1.04 -40.88 -10.40
CA THR A 349 -0.42 -39.59 -10.10
C THR A 349 -1.28 -38.75 -9.13
N ARG A 350 -1.53 -39.31 -7.95
CA ARG A 350 -1.84 -38.49 -6.77
C ARG A 350 -0.53 -38.28 -6.02
N THR A 351 0.18 -37.22 -6.36
CA THR A 351 1.18 -36.64 -5.46
C THR A 351 0.47 -35.59 -4.61
N ASP A 352 0.69 -35.66 -3.29
CA ASP A 352 0.10 -34.77 -2.29
C ASP A 352 0.60 -33.30 -2.36
N ASP A 353 1.27 -32.91 -3.45
CA ASP A 353 1.72 -31.54 -3.67
C ASP A 353 0.65 -30.76 -4.45
N PRO A 354 -0.06 -29.81 -3.77
CA PRO A 354 -1.12 -29.03 -4.40
C PRO A 354 -0.62 -28.09 -5.50
N PHE A 355 0.70 -28.00 -5.73
CA PHE A 355 1.31 -27.19 -6.78
C PHE A 355 1.55 -27.99 -8.09
N LEU A 356 1.44 -29.33 -8.07
CA LEU A 356 1.72 -30.16 -9.24
C LEU A 356 0.51 -30.43 -10.16
N THR A 357 -0.71 -30.17 -9.70
CA THR A 357 -1.94 -30.42 -10.47
C THR A 357 -2.23 -29.42 -11.60
N MET A 358 -1.41 -28.38 -11.76
CA MET A 358 -1.59 -27.35 -12.81
C MET A 358 -0.75 -27.58 -14.07
N GLU A 359 0.05 -28.65 -14.12
CA GLU A 359 0.94 -28.93 -15.28
C GLU A 359 0.18 -29.29 -16.58
N VAL A 360 -1.10 -29.67 -16.45
CA VAL A 360 -1.91 -30.16 -17.61
C VAL A 360 -2.54 -29.04 -18.44
N LEU A 361 -2.69 -27.83 -17.90
CA LEU A 361 -3.38 -26.73 -18.56
C LEU A 361 -2.51 -25.83 -19.45
N TYR A 362 -1.18 -25.99 -19.42
CA TYR A 362 -0.25 -25.14 -20.18
C TYR A 362 0.48 -25.83 -21.33
N GLN A 363 0.22 -27.13 -21.57
CA GLN A 363 0.77 -27.84 -22.73
C GLN A 363 -0.09 -27.77 -23.99
N LEU A 364 -1.20 -26.99 -23.96
CA LEU A 364 -2.12 -26.85 -25.10
C LEU A 364 -2.25 -25.38 -25.58
N SER A 365 -1.17 -24.62 -25.47
CA SER A 365 -1.08 -23.32 -26.18
C SER A 365 0.26 -23.17 -26.87
#